data_d29f2a16417ed1f5e658ba7ba9ce6996
#
_entry.id   d29f2a16417ed1f5e658ba7ba9ce6996
#
_cell.length_a   1.000
_cell.length_b   1.000
_cell.length_c   1.000
_cell.angle_alpha   90.00
_cell.angle_beta   90.00
_cell.angle_gamma   90.00
#
_symmetry.space_group_name_H-M   'P 1'
#
loop_
_entity.id
_entity.type
_entity.pdbx_description
1 polymer ?
#
loop_
_entity_poly.entity_id
_entity_poly.type
_entity_poly.pdbx_seq_one_letter_code
_entity_poly.pdbx_strand_id
1 'polypeptide(L)'
;MIVDKKTKKVICTEFANGKCHDFKIYKESKIKIHPDIKVIVDSGFQGIENIHKNTDIPKKKRKNYKLSKEEKRTNQKISSERVLNENVICMLKRFKIIADKYRNRRKRFGLRFNLIAAIYNMDLSK
;
A
#
# COMPACT_ATOMS: atom_id res chain seq x y z
N MET A 1 -0.76 3.56 2.56
CA MET A 1 0.47 4.16 2.00
C MET A 1 0.60 3.80 0.53
N ILE A 2 0.95 4.76 -0.31
CA ILE A 2 1.21 4.59 -1.75
C ILE A 2 2.69 4.86 -2.00
N VAL A 3 3.34 3.96 -2.75
CA VAL A 3 4.75 4.00 -3.08
C VAL A 3 4.93 3.96 -4.58
N ASP A 4 5.81 4.79 -5.11
CA ASP A 4 6.20 4.72 -6.51
C ASP A 4 7.13 3.52 -6.75
N LYS A 5 6.75 2.65 -7.69
CA LYS A 5 7.47 1.43 -8.01
C LYS A 5 8.88 1.68 -8.55
N LYS A 6 9.08 2.76 -9.33
CA LYS A 6 10.37 3.08 -9.96
C LYS A 6 11.34 3.73 -8.98
N THR A 7 10.88 4.76 -8.30
CA THR A 7 11.73 5.57 -7.42
C THR A 7 11.78 5.04 -5.99
N LYS A 8 10.88 4.12 -5.62
CA LYS A 8 10.68 3.60 -4.26
C LYS A 8 10.27 4.67 -3.24
N LYS A 9 9.94 5.86 -3.69
CA LYS A 9 9.51 6.98 -2.84
C LYS A 9 8.10 6.77 -2.33
N VAL A 10 7.86 7.16 -1.09
CA VAL A 10 6.52 7.26 -0.50
C VAL A 10 5.83 8.49 -1.07
N ILE A 11 4.70 8.30 -1.75
CA ILE A 11 3.95 9.39 -2.38
C ILE A 11 2.94 9.96 -1.40
N CYS A 12 2.15 9.10 -0.76
CA CYS A 12 1.18 9.53 0.23
C CYS A 12 0.92 8.45 1.28
N THR A 13 0.43 8.91 2.41
CA THR A 13 0.06 8.07 3.55
C THR A 13 -1.32 8.44 4.03
N GLU A 14 -2.05 7.47 4.56
CA GLU A 14 -3.32 7.66 5.23
C GLU A 14 -3.40 6.71 6.42
N PHE A 15 -4.08 7.13 7.47
CA PHE A 15 -4.11 6.41 8.73
C PHE A 15 -5.54 6.29 9.24
N ALA A 16 -5.86 5.10 9.77
CA ALA A 16 -7.11 4.83 10.44
C ALA A 16 -6.89 3.90 11.63
N ASN A 17 -7.92 3.71 12.44
CA ASN A 17 -7.90 2.72 13.49
C ASN A 17 -7.73 1.31 12.92
N GLY A 18 -7.00 0.43 13.63
CA GLY A 18 -6.63 -0.90 13.15
C GLY A 18 -7.79 -1.86 12.81
N LYS A 19 -9.03 -1.47 13.09
CA LYS A 19 -10.25 -2.18 12.67
C LYS A 19 -10.79 -1.70 11.30
N CYS A 20 -10.21 -0.65 10.71
CA CYS A 20 -10.67 -0.11 9.45
C CYS A 20 -10.01 -0.85 8.29
N HIS A 21 -10.82 -1.25 7.32
CA HIS A 21 -10.34 -1.96 6.14
C HIS A 21 -9.60 -1.00 5.20
N ASP A 22 -8.45 -1.40 4.66
CA ASP A 22 -7.58 -0.55 3.83
C ASP A 22 -8.29 0.07 2.63
N PHE A 23 -9.18 -0.67 1.98
CA PHE A 23 -9.97 -0.16 0.87
C PHE A 23 -10.97 0.93 1.30
N LYS A 24 -11.51 0.86 2.53
CA LYS A 24 -12.34 1.93 3.08
C LYS A 24 -11.53 3.19 3.29
N ILE A 25 -10.34 3.06 3.87
CA ILE A 25 -9.41 4.19 4.06
C ILE A 25 -9.09 4.86 2.73
N TYR A 26 -8.81 4.06 1.69
CA TYR A 26 -8.54 4.58 0.35
C TYR A 26 -9.72 5.38 -0.21
N LYS A 27 -10.95 4.89 -0.08
CA LYS A 27 -12.16 5.61 -0.53
C LYS A 27 -12.36 6.93 0.22
N GLU A 28 -12.16 6.92 1.54
CA GLU A 28 -12.36 8.08 2.41
C GLU A 28 -11.27 9.14 2.20
N SER A 29 -10.05 8.74 1.82
CA SER A 29 -8.93 9.65 1.55
C SER A 29 -9.15 10.55 0.34
N LYS A 30 -10.12 10.22 -0.53
CA LYS A 30 -10.43 10.97 -1.78
C LYS A 30 -9.21 11.19 -2.69
N ILE A 31 -8.17 10.37 -2.56
CA ILE A 31 -6.98 10.43 -3.41
C ILE A 31 -7.39 10.08 -4.84
N LYS A 32 -7.08 10.99 -5.76
CA LYS A 32 -7.27 10.78 -7.19
C LYS A 32 -5.93 10.41 -7.82
N ILE A 33 -5.86 9.23 -8.43
CA ILE A 33 -4.71 8.79 -9.21
C ILE A 33 -5.05 9.01 -10.68
N HIS A 34 -4.07 9.53 -11.45
CA HIS A 34 -4.28 9.75 -12.89
C HIS A 34 -4.63 8.43 -13.59
N PRO A 35 -5.62 8.41 -14.52
CA PRO A 35 -6.11 7.17 -15.16
C PRO A 35 -5.02 6.35 -15.86
N ASP A 36 -4.00 7.00 -16.42
CA ASP A 36 -2.90 6.33 -17.12
C ASP A 36 -1.89 5.64 -16.19
N ILE A 37 -1.93 5.98 -14.89
CA ILE A 37 -1.01 5.37 -13.90
C ILE A 37 -1.54 3.99 -13.52
N LYS A 38 -0.67 2.99 -13.69
CA LYS A 38 -0.98 1.62 -13.28
C LYS A 38 -0.84 1.47 -11.77
N VAL A 39 -1.90 1.00 -11.12
CA VAL A 39 -1.96 0.77 -9.68
C VAL A 39 -1.93 -0.72 -9.39
N ILE A 40 -1.10 -1.13 -8.45
CA ILE A 40 -1.00 -2.51 -8.00
C ILE A 40 -1.50 -2.56 -6.55
N VAL A 41 -2.51 -3.38 -6.30
CA VAL A 41 -3.15 -3.49 -4.99
C VAL A 41 -3.22 -4.92 -4.50
N ASP A 42 -3.58 -5.09 -3.25
CA ASP A 42 -3.79 -6.43 -2.71
C ASP A 42 -5.23 -6.94 -2.92
N SER A 43 -5.44 -8.19 -2.60
CA SER A 43 -6.75 -8.84 -2.75
C SER A 43 -7.85 -8.24 -1.85
N GLY A 44 -7.48 -7.38 -0.89
CA GLY A 44 -8.42 -6.65 -0.03
C GLY A 44 -9.15 -5.51 -0.74
N PHE A 45 -8.62 -5.04 -1.88
CA PHE A 45 -9.16 -3.90 -2.64
C PHE A 45 -10.18 -4.32 -3.71
N GLN A 46 -10.96 -5.36 -3.48
CA GLN A 46 -12.00 -5.80 -4.43
C GLN A 46 -12.97 -4.66 -4.75
N GLY A 47 -13.17 -4.41 -6.04
CA GLY A 47 -14.02 -3.32 -6.54
C GLY A 47 -13.30 -1.99 -6.76
N ILE A 48 -11.97 -1.91 -6.58
CA ILE A 48 -11.19 -0.72 -6.92
C ILE A 48 -11.25 -0.40 -8.41
N GLU A 49 -11.45 -1.39 -9.27
CA GLU A 49 -11.58 -1.25 -10.71
C GLU A 49 -12.71 -0.31 -11.12
N ASN A 50 -13.75 -0.16 -10.28
CA ASN A 50 -14.83 0.80 -10.48
C ASN A 50 -14.39 2.25 -10.24
N ILE A 51 -13.30 2.45 -9.49
CA ILE A 51 -12.75 3.77 -9.15
C ILE A 51 -11.57 4.09 -10.06
N HIS A 52 -10.72 3.10 -10.32
CA HIS A 52 -9.51 3.23 -11.11
C HIS A 52 -9.35 2.00 -12.02
N LYS A 53 -9.60 2.18 -13.33
CA LYS A 53 -9.65 1.07 -14.29
C LYS A 53 -8.27 0.40 -14.51
N ASN A 54 -7.19 1.19 -14.48
CA ASN A 54 -5.84 0.71 -14.70
C ASN A 54 -5.23 0.11 -13.42
N THR A 55 -5.84 -0.97 -12.93
CA THR A 55 -5.45 -1.60 -11.67
C THR A 55 -5.17 -3.10 -11.84
N ASP A 56 -4.05 -3.56 -11.27
CA ASP A 56 -3.75 -4.98 -11.11
C ASP A 56 -4.15 -5.43 -9.70
N ILE A 57 -5.12 -6.33 -9.63
CA ILE A 57 -5.60 -6.93 -8.39
C ILE A 57 -5.50 -8.46 -8.46
N PRO A 58 -4.99 -9.14 -7.42
CA PRO A 58 -4.96 -10.59 -7.40
C PRO A 58 -6.37 -11.18 -7.36
N LYS A 59 -6.63 -12.18 -8.20
CA LYS A 59 -7.90 -12.90 -8.18
C LYS A 59 -8.03 -13.73 -6.92
N LYS A 60 -9.15 -13.58 -6.21
CA LYS A 60 -9.46 -14.38 -5.02
C LYS A 60 -9.99 -15.75 -5.41
N LYS A 61 -9.52 -16.79 -4.69
CA LYS A 61 -10.14 -18.12 -4.71
C LYS A 61 -11.56 -18.00 -4.13
N ARG A 62 -12.57 -18.44 -4.87
CA ARG A 62 -13.96 -18.56 -4.39
C ARG A 62 -14.22 -20.00 -3.94
N LYS A 63 -15.25 -20.20 -3.08
CA LYS A 63 -15.56 -21.51 -2.49
C LYS A 63 -15.71 -22.63 -3.52
N ASN A 64 -16.26 -22.32 -4.69
CA ASN A 64 -16.53 -23.29 -5.76
C ASN A 64 -15.67 -23.08 -7.03
N TYR A 65 -14.62 -22.24 -6.94
CA TYR A 65 -13.77 -21.93 -8.10
C TYR A 65 -12.29 -22.11 -7.74
N LYS A 66 -11.64 -23.03 -8.45
CA LYS A 66 -10.18 -23.21 -8.34
C LYS A 66 -9.49 -22.31 -9.36
N LEU A 67 -8.52 -21.52 -8.91
CA LEU A 67 -7.71 -20.69 -9.80
C LEU A 67 -6.98 -21.56 -10.85
N SER A 68 -7.02 -21.13 -12.11
CA SER A 68 -6.25 -21.73 -13.18
C SER A 68 -4.74 -21.58 -12.96
N LYS A 69 -3.93 -22.33 -13.71
CA LYS A 69 -2.46 -22.18 -13.65
C LYS A 69 -2.00 -20.78 -14.06
N GLU A 70 -2.66 -20.18 -15.04
CA GLU A 70 -2.37 -18.82 -15.52
C GLU A 70 -2.74 -17.76 -14.48
N GLU A 71 -3.90 -17.89 -13.84
CA GLU A 71 -4.33 -17.01 -12.78
C GLU A 71 -3.39 -17.07 -11.56
N LYS A 72 -2.88 -18.25 -11.22
CA LYS A 72 -1.87 -18.41 -10.17
C LYS A 72 -0.56 -17.69 -10.52
N ARG A 73 -0.10 -17.84 -11.78
CA ARG A 73 1.11 -17.15 -12.27
C ARG A 73 0.94 -15.63 -12.23
N THR A 74 -0.21 -15.13 -12.66
CA THR A 74 -0.54 -13.69 -12.60
C THR A 74 -0.56 -13.19 -11.17
N ASN A 75 -1.22 -13.92 -10.26
CA ASN A 75 -1.24 -13.58 -8.83
C ASN A 75 0.18 -13.58 -8.23
N GLN A 76 1.02 -14.54 -8.61
CA GLN A 76 2.40 -14.60 -8.14
C GLN A 76 3.21 -13.38 -8.63
N LYS A 77 3.03 -12.98 -9.90
CA LYS A 77 3.67 -11.78 -10.46
C LYS A 77 3.24 -10.53 -9.70
N ILE A 78 1.93 -10.33 -9.49
CA ILE A 78 1.39 -9.19 -8.72
C ILE A 78 1.96 -9.20 -7.30
N SER A 79 2.01 -10.37 -6.66
CA SER A 79 2.57 -10.52 -5.31
C SER A 79 4.04 -10.13 -5.25
N SER A 80 4.86 -10.58 -6.21
CA SER A 80 6.28 -10.23 -6.25
C SER A 80 6.52 -8.73 -6.45
N GLU A 81 5.67 -8.07 -7.23
CA GLU A 81 5.74 -6.61 -7.42
C GLU A 81 5.34 -5.84 -6.15
N ARG A 82 4.46 -6.41 -5.32
CA ARG A 82 4.04 -5.83 -4.04
C ARG A 82 5.09 -5.91 -2.93
N VAL A 83 6.00 -6.86 -3.00
CA VAL A 83 7.12 -7.00 -2.02
C VAL A 83 7.88 -5.69 -1.87
N LEU A 84 7.95 -4.88 -2.93
CA LEU A 84 8.55 -3.55 -2.86
C LEU A 84 7.92 -2.66 -1.78
N ASN A 85 6.60 -2.65 -1.70
CA ASN A 85 5.87 -1.85 -0.71
C ASN A 85 6.16 -2.34 0.72
N GLU A 86 6.22 -3.65 0.91
CA GLU A 86 6.59 -4.26 2.20
C GLU A 86 8.02 -3.89 2.61
N ASN A 87 8.96 -3.89 1.65
CA ASN A 87 10.34 -3.47 1.89
C ASN A 87 10.41 -2.01 2.33
N VAL A 88 9.68 -1.11 1.68
CA VAL A 88 9.61 0.30 2.09
C VAL A 88 9.04 0.44 3.51
N ILE A 89 7.97 -0.29 3.83
CA ILE A 89 7.40 -0.31 5.18
C ILE A 89 8.43 -0.82 6.21
N CYS A 90 9.18 -1.86 5.89
CA CYS A 90 10.25 -2.37 6.75
C CYS A 90 11.34 -1.31 6.97
N MET A 91 11.74 -0.58 5.94
CA MET A 91 12.71 0.51 6.07
C MET A 91 12.21 1.63 6.97
N LEU A 92 10.95 2.03 6.86
CA LEU A 92 10.34 3.02 7.75
C LEU A 92 10.25 2.53 9.20
N LYS A 93 9.95 1.25 9.40
CA LYS A 93 9.88 0.63 10.75
C LYS A 93 11.23 0.51 11.46
N ARG A 94 12.36 0.72 10.77
CA ARG A 94 13.67 0.83 11.42
C ARG A 94 13.74 2.00 12.41
N PHE A 95 12.93 3.01 12.20
CA PHE A 95 12.78 4.10 13.17
C PHE A 95 11.88 3.64 14.32
N LYS A 96 12.46 3.46 15.50
CA LYS A 96 11.76 2.99 16.72
C LYS A 96 10.52 3.82 17.05
N ILE A 97 10.51 5.12 16.71
CA ILE A 97 9.36 6.00 16.93
C ILE A 97 8.10 5.54 16.15
N ILE A 98 8.26 4.81 15.06
CA ILE A 98 7.16 4.19 14.30
C ILE A 98 6.85 2.78 14.81
N ALA A 99 7.90 1.99 15.11
CA ALA A 99 7.77 0.58 15.45
C ALA A 99 7.23 0.37 16.87
N ASP A 100 7.60 1.23 17.82
CA ASP A 100 7.27 1.06 19.24
C ASP A 100 5.82 1.46 19.54
N LYS A 101 5.03 0.49 19.97
CA LYS A 101 3.62 0.69 20.38
C LYS A 101 3.48 1.58 21.60
N TYR A 102 4.44 1.55 22.51
CA TYR A 102 4.35 2.19 23.83
C TYR A 102 4.38 3.72 23.78
N ARG A 103 5.11 4.32 22.84
CA ARG A 103 5.30 5.78 22.75
C ARG A 103 4.42 6.47 21.70
N ASN A 104 3.70 5.70 20.90
CA ASN A 104 2.87 6.24 19.84
C ASN A 104 1.49 6.62 20.35
N ARG A 105 1.38 7.83 20.91
CA ARG A 105 0.08 8.46 21.11
C ARG A 105 -0.57 8.68 19.73
N ARG A 106 -1.74 8.08 19.52
CA ARG A 106 -2.49 8.10 18.26
C ARG A 106 -2.61 9.49 17.65
N LYS A 107 -2.76 10.52 18.47
CA LYS A 107 -3.01 11.91 18.08
C LYS A 107 -1.93 12.55 17.19
N ARG A 108 -0.69 12.03 17.20
CA ARG A 108 0.44 12.58 16.42
C ARG A 108 1.15 11.51 15.58
N PHE A 109 0.58 10.34 15.47
CA PHE A 109 1.22 9.23 14.75
C PHE A 109 1.40 9.56 13.26
N GLY A 110 0.36 10.07 12.60
CA GLY A 110 0.41 10.44 11.18
C GLY A 110 1.47 11.49 10.88
N LEU A 111 1.58 12.53 11.74
CA LEU A 111 2.61 13.55 11.57
C LEU A 111 4.03 12.98 11.65
N ARG A 112 4.30 12.13 12.64
CA ARG A 112 5.60 11.47 12.81
C ARG A 112 5.94 10.55 11.64
N PHE A 113 4.96 9.77 11.18
CA PHE A 113 5.13 8.88 10.05
C PHE A 113 5.43 9.65 8.78
N ASN A 114 4.72 10.75 8.51
CA ASN A 114 4.96 11.60 7.36
C ASN A 114 6.35 12.25 7.39
N LEU A 115 6.80 12.69 8.55
CA LEU A 115 8.15 13.22 8.71
C LEU A 115 9.21 12.16 8.37
N ILE A 116 9.05 10.95 8.87
CA ILE A 116 9.99 9.86 8.60
C ILE A 116 9.92 9.41 7.14
N ALA A 117 8.74 9.39 6.52
CA ALA A 117 8.60 9.13 5.10
C ALA A 117 9.31 10.20 4.24
N ALA A 118 9.26 11.46 4.67
CA ALA A 118 10.00 12.55 4.01
C ALA A 118 11.52 12.36 4.13
N ILE A 119 12.02 12.04 5.32
CA ILE A 119 13.46 11.75 5.55
C ILE A 119 13.90 10.56 4.69
N TYR A 120 13.11 9.48 4.66
CA TYR A 120 13.37 8.32 3.82
C TYR A 120 13.44 8.70 2.33
N ASN A 121 12.49 9.51 1.84
CA ASN A 121 12.50 9.98 0.45
C ASN A 121 13.73 10.85 0.13
N MET A 122 14.19 11.66 1.08
CA MET A 122 15.40 12.46 0.93
C MET A 122 16.65 11.58 0.83
N ASP A 123 16.75 10.54 1.64
CA ASP A 123 17.87 9.60 1.61
C ASP A 123 17.95 8.81 0.30
N LEU A 124 16.80 8.47 -0.30
CA LEU A 124 16.75 7.85 -1.63
C LEU A 124 17.24 8.77 -2.76
N SER A 125 17.27 10.06 -2.54
CA SER A 125 17.65 11.05 -3.57
C SER A 125 19.12 11.41 -3.54
N LYS A 126 19.86 10.86 -2.58
CA LYS A 126 21.34 10.97 -2.50
C LYS A 126 22.00 9.93 -3.35
#